data_88701f2e442d56789db230753ada5b74
#
_entry.id   88701f2e442d56789db230753ada5b74
#
_cell.length_a   1.000
_cell.length_b   1.000
_cell.length_c   1.000
_cell.angle_alpha   90.00
_cell.angle_beta   90.00
_cell.angle_gamma   90.00
#
_symmetry.space_group_name_H-M   'P 1'
#
loop_
_entity.id
_entity.type
_entity.pdbx_description
1 polymer ?
#
loop_
_entity_poly.entity_id
_entity_poly.type
_entity_poly.pdbx_seq_one_letter_code
_entity_poly.pdbx_strand_id
1 'polypeptide(L)'
;MLRAGWKKWADDGFPRLTAEARTKYKFDARGTDTFVKLSWDDAFKYAAKGMASIAKTYSGDAGKKILLDEGYQPEMVEETGGAGTRTFKLRGGMGLLGVTGKYGMYRMSNTLALLDLYTRGVKPEDSKGGRNWSNYTWHGDQAPGTPFVTGLQNADCDFNDMRNAKLHIGVGKNLVENKMSDAHFFIEMMERGGKIVTITPEYSPPATKADYWMPCRPGLGDTAIFLGITKLLMDRNLYDAPFVKAFTDFPLLLRTDTLKRLNPIDVIPNYKPSLAKDGPSYTVQGITDEQYAKLQDYVVYDAKTKSMKALTRDIVGTRLAATGIDPDLEYTGTVTTLDGKSVPVMTIWQAYRQHLQDYDLDTVAEMS
;
A
#
# COMPACT_ATOMS: atom_id res chain seq x y z
N MET A 1 -9.65 -24.30 -22.62
CA MET A 1 -11.13 -24.33 -22.59
C MET A 1 -11.66 -22.93 -22.39
N LEU A 2 -12.79 -22.57 -23.02
CA LEU A 2 -13.48 -21.30 -22.86
C LEU A 2 -14.89 -21.55 -22.34
N ARG A 3 -15.42 -20.70 -21.45
CA ARG A 3 -16.80 -20.77 -21.00
C ARG A 3 -17.75 -20.56 -22.20
N ALA A 4 -18.84 -21.32 -22.25
CA ALA A 4 -19.80 -21.26 -23.37
C ALA A 4 -20.42 -19.86 -23.54
N GLY A 5 -20.78 -19.19 -22.45
CA GLY A 5 -21.27 -17.83 -22.49
C GLY A 5 -20.24 -16.84 -23.07
N TRP A 6 -18.98 -17.01 -22.75
CA TRP A 6 -17.91 -16.16 -23.31
C TRP A 6 -17.62 -16.49 -24.76
N LYS A 7 -17.73 -17.78 -25.15
CA LYS A 7 -17.62 -18.14 -26.57
C LYS A 7 -18.71 -17.45 -27.38
N LYS A 8 -19.96 -17.47 -26.90
CA LYS A 8 -21.06 -16.77 -27.56
C LYS A 8 -20.82 -15.26 -27.64
N TRP A 9 -20.27 -14.62 -26.60
CA TRP A 9 -19.90 -13.22 -26.63
C TRP A 9 -18.83 -12.92 -27.69
N ALA A 10 -17.84 -13.79 -27.79
CA ALA A 10 -16.80 -13.70 -28.80
C ALA A 10 -17.33 -13.89 -30.24
N ASP A 11 -18.19 -14.88 -30.44
CA ASP A 11 -18.81 -15.18 -31.75
C ASP A 11 -19.73 -14.02 -32.21
N ASP A 12 -20.40 -13.32 -31.25
CA ASP A 12 -21.21 -12.13 -31.51
C ASP A 12 -20.34 -10.86 -31.73
N GLY A 13 -19.01 -10.96 -31.82
CA GLY A 13 -18.09 -9.86 -32.11
C GLY A 13 -17.69 -9.00 -30.93
N PHE A 14 -17.75 -9.52 -29.72
CA PHE A 14 -17.37 -8.84 -28.48
C PHE A 14 -18.15 -7.53 -28.22
N PRO A 15 -19.49 -7.54 -28.27
CA PRO A 15 -20.26 -6.33 -28.01
C PRO A 15 -19.97 -5.79 -26.59
N ARG A 16 -20.16 -4.46 -26.41
CA ARG A 16 -19.96 -3.80 -25.11
C ARG A 16 -20.75 -4.53 -24.02
N LEU A 17 -20.12 -4.72 -22.86
CA LEU A 17 -20.69 -5.41 -21.72
C LEU A 17 -21.54 -4.47 -20.86
N THR A 18 -22.74 -4.14 -21.30
CA THR A 18 -23.78 -3.55 -20.46
C THR A 18 -24.30 -4.57 -19.44
N ALA A 19 -25.14 -4.16 -18.50
CA ALA A 19 -25.77 -5.07 -17.53
C ALA A 19 -26.54 -6.21 -18.24
N GLU A 20 -27.30 -5.86 -19.27
CA GLU A 20 -28.08 -6.81 -20.11
C GLU A 20 -27.15 -7.76 -20.85
N ALA A 21 -26.05 -7.24 -21.44
CA ALA A 21 -25.08 -8.05 -22.14
C ALA A 21 -24.38 -9.03 -21.18
N ARG A 22 -24.03 -8.61 -19.98
CA ARG A 22 -23.45 -9.49 -18.94
C ARG A 22 -24.37 -10.64 -18.61
N THR A 23 -25.65 -10.41 -18.44
CA THR A 23 -26.67 -11.46 -18.22
C THR A 23 -26.83 -12.33 -19.46
N LYS A 24 -26.95 -11.75 -20.66
CA LYS A 24 -27.09 -12.47 -21.93
C LYS A 24 -25.94 -13.48 -22.14
N TYR A 25 -24.70 -13.08 -21.82
CA TYR A 25 -23.50 -13.89 -21.99
C TYR A 25 -23.08 -14.63 -20.71
N LYS A 26 -23.92 -14.67 -19.71
CA LYS A 26 -23.70 -15.41 -18.44
C LYS A 26 -22.38 -15.07 -17.75
N PHE A 27 -22.03 -13.78 -17.67
CA PHE A 27 -20.79 -13.36 -17.02
C PHE A 27 -20.77 -13.68 -15.52
N ASP A 28 -21.91 -13.78 -14.89
CA ASP A 28 -22.17 -14.16 -13.50
C ASP A 28 -22.11 -15.66 -13.23
N ALA A 29 -22.19 -16.51 -14.29
CA ALA A 29 -22.22 -17.96 -14.15
C ALA A 29 -20.83 -18.61 -14.00
N ARG A 30 -19.89 -17.96 -13.31
CA ARG A 30 -18.56 -18.55 -13.04
C ARG A 30 -18.71 -19.78 -12.14
N GLY A 31 -18.18 -20.91 -12.60
CA GLY A 31 -18.26 -22.18 -11.89
C GLY A 31 -19.49 -23.04 -12.23
N THR A 32 -20.52 -22.44 -12.82
CA THR A 32 -21.76 -23.15 -13.20
C THR A 32 -22.01 -23.25 -14.71
N ASP A 33 -21.28 -22.45 -15.51
CA ASP A 33 -21.37 -22.51 -16.97
C ASP A 33 -20.58 -23.70 -17.53
N THR A 34 -20.98 -24.17 -18.71
CA THR A 34 -20.26 -25.21 -19.43
C THR A 34 -19.00 -24.70 -20.11
N PHE A 35 -18.07 -25.62 -20.41
CA PHE A 35 -16.81 -25.28 -21.08
C PHE A 35 -16.73 -25.87 -22.48
N VAL A 36 -16.26 -25.08 -23.41
CA VAL A 36 -15.98 -25.49 -24.79
C VAL A 36 -14.47 -25.68 -24.95
N LYS A 37 -14.07 -26.80 -25.53
CA LYS A 37 -12.68 -27.10 -25.87
C LYS A 37 -12.27 -26.21 -27.07
N LEU A 38 -11.12 -25.58 -26.98
CA LEU A 38 -10.52 -24.78 -28.07
C LEU A 38 -9.12 -25.28 -28.38
N SER A 39 -8.68 -25.06 -29.59
CA SER A 39 -7.26 -25.06 -29.94
C SER A 39 -6.54 -23.87 -29.28
N TRP A 40 -5.22 -23.94 -29.14
CA TRP A 40 -4.44 -22.79 -28.68
C TRP A 40 -4.53 -21.60 -29.63
N ASP A 41 -4.54 -21.86 -30.95
CA ASP A 41 -4.67 -20.81 -31.95
C ASP A 41 -6.00 -20.07 -31.84
N ASP A 42 -7.10 -20.78 -31.63
CA ASP A 42 -8.40 -20.15 -31.43
C ASP A 42 -8.47 -19.40 -30.11
N ALA A 43 -7.88 -19.94 -29.03
CA ALA A 43 -7.81 -19.25 -27.75
C ALA A 43 -7.06 -17.91 -27.86
N PHE A 44 -5.92 -17.91 -28.53
CA PHE A 44 -5.16 -16.68 -28.77
C PHE A 44 -5.90 -15.69 -29.68
N LYS A 45 -6.58 -16.18 -30.74
CA LYS A 45 -7.41 -15.32 -31.59
C LYS A 45 -8.56 -14.67 -30.82
N TYR A 46 -9.27 -15.43 -29.99
CA TYR A 46 -10.35 -14.89 -29.14
C TYR A 46 -9.81 -13.86 -28.13
N ALA A 47 -8.71 -14.17 -27.46
CA ALA A 47 -8.09 -13.23 -26.52
C ALA A 47 -7.68 -11.92 -27.23
N ALA A 48 -6.96 -11.99 -28.34
CA ALA A 48 -6.52 -10.84 -29.09
C ALA A 48 -7.68 -9.98 -29.62
N LYS A 49 -8.70 -10.62 -30.22
CA LYS A 49 -9.90 -9.92 -30.69
C LYS A 49 -10.68 -9.25 -29.58
N GLY A 50 -10.82 -9.93 -28.42
CA GLY A 50 -11.47 -9.36 -27.24
C GLY A 50 -10.76 -8.13 -26.73
N MET A 51 -9.43 -8.19 -26.60
CA MET A 51 -8.63 -7.04 -26.18
C MET A 51 -8.71 -5.89 -27.19
N ALA A 52 -8.61 -6.17 -28.48
CA ALA A 52 -8.74 -5.14 -29.53
C ALA A 52 -10.12 -4.48 -29.51
N SER A 53 -11.19 -5.27 -29.30
CA SER A 53 -12.56 -4.73 -29.21
C SER A 53 -12.73 -3.82 -28.00
N ILE A 54 -12.22 -4.21 -26.84
CA ILE A 54 -12.25 -3.37 -25.63
C ILE A 54 -11.45 -2.09 -25.84
N ALA A 55 -10.24 -2.19 -26.35
CA ALA A 55 -9.41 -1.02 -26.67
C ALA A 55 -10.14 -0.05 -27.60
N LYS A 56 -10.75 -0.56 -28.64
CA LYS A 56 -11.52 0.27 -29.61
C LYS A 56 -12.73 0.94 -28.96
N THR A 57 -13.47 0.21 -28.12
CA THR A 57 -14.68 0.72 -27.46
C THR A 57 -14.39 1.94 -26.59
N TYR A 58 -13.28 1.91 -25.86
CA TYR A 58 -12.92 2.96 -24.90
C TYR A 58 -11.87 3.95 -25.44
N SER A 59 -11.62 4.00 -26.75
CA SER A 59 -10.65 4.90 -27.36
C SER A 59 -11.29 6.15 -27.97
N GLY A 60 -10.54 7.26 -28.00
CA GLY A 60 -10.96 8.54 -28.59
C GLY A 60 -12.09 9.22 -27.81
N ASP A 61 -12.72 10.22 -28.42
CA ASP A 61 -13.77 11.02 -27.77
C ASP A 61 -15.02 10.19 -27.41
N ALA A 62 -15.38 9.23 -28.26
CA ALA A 62 -16.46 8.30 -27.96
C ALA A 62 -16.13 7.44 -26.73
N GLY A 63 -14.88 6.96 -26.63
CA GLY A 63 -14.40 6.21 -25.48
C GLY A 63 -14.34 7.05 -24.19
N LYS A 64 -13.90 8.31 -24.28
CA LYS A 64 -13.97 9.27 -23.16
C LYS A 64 -15.39 9.41 -22.63
N LYS A 65 -16.35 9.66 -23.51
CA LYS A 65 -17.75 9.78 -23.12
C LYS A 65 -18.25 8.53 -22.41
N ILE A 66 -17.96 7.34 -22.92
CA ILE A 66 -18.35 6.08 -22.29
C ILE A 66 -17.76 5.95 -20.88
N LEU A 67 -16.47 6.25 -20.72
CA LEU A 67 -15.79 6.16 -19.41
C LEU A 67 -16.38 7.14 -18.40
N LEU A 68 -16.70 8.36 -18.83
CA LEU A 68 -17.36 9.35 -17.95
C LEU A 68 -18.78 8.91 -17.56
N ASP A 69 -19.55 8.39 -18.52
CA ASP A 69 -20.91 7.86 -18.25
C ASP A 69 -20.87 6.62 -17.31
N GLU A 70 -19.77 5.89 -17.28
CA GLU A 70 -19.51 4.75 -16.36
C GLU A 70 -18.94 5.20 -15.00
N GLY A 71 -18.76 6.51 -14.76
CA GLY A 71 -18.35 7.08 -13.48
C GLY A 71 -16.83 7.08 -13.23
N TYR A 72 -16.01 6.97 -14.27
CA TYR A 72 -14.56 7.16 -14.14
C TYR A 72 -14.24 8.64 -13.86
N GLN A 73 -13.17 8.88 -13.11
CA GLN A 73 -12.74 10.23 -12.75
C GLN A 73 -12.34 11.03 -13.99
N PRO A 74 -12.88 12.25 -14.19
CA PRO A 74 -12.64 13.07 -15.37
C PRO A 74 -11.15 13.31 -15.66
N GLU A 75 -10.36 13.60 -14.63
CA GLU A 75 -8.91 13.84 -14.77
C GLU A 75 -8.18 12.62 -15.33
N MET A 76 -8.54 11.42 -14.88
CA MET A 76 -7.96 10.17 -15.40
C MET A 76 -8.38 9.90 -16.85
N VAL A 77 -9.61 10.23 -17.20
CA VAL A 77 -10.12 10.07 -18.58
C VAL A 77 -9.43 11.04 -19.52
N GLU A 78 -9.24 12.29 -19.12
CA GLU A 78 -8.48 13.29 -19.90
C GLU A 78 -7.00 12.90 -20.05
N GLU A 79 -6.33 12.51 -18.97
CA GLU A 79 -4.93 12.06 -19.00
C GLU A 79 -4.73 10.92 -20.01
N THR A 80 -5.67 9.98 -20.09
CA THR A 80 -5.57 8.86 -21.03
C THR A 80 -6.02 9.17 -22.43
N GLY A 81 -6.71 10.30 -22.64
CA GLY A 81 -7.22 10.67 -23.97
C GLY A 81 -8.24 9.68 -24.53
N GLY A 82 -8.98 8.97 -23.68
CA GLY A 82 -9.86 7.88 -24.09
C GLY A 82 -9.10 6.68 -24.68
N ALA A 83 -7.86 6.43 -24.22
CA ALA A 83 -7.07 5.28 -24.66
C ALA A 83 -7.52 4.01 -23.94
N GLY A 84 -8.36 3.22 -24.58
CA GLY A 84 -8.94 1.99 -24.02
C GLY A 84 -7.91 0.94 -23.62
N THR A 85 -6.71 0.97 -24.18
CA THR A 85 -5.57 0.14 -23.73
C THR A 85 -5.16 0.42 -22.29
N ARG A 86 -5.43 1.61 -21.76
CA ARG A 86 -5.18 1.97 -20.34
C ARG A 86 -6.18 1.32 -19.37
N THR A 87 -7.27 0.76 -19.86
CA THR A 87 -8.20 -0.04 -19.04
C THR A 87 -7.62 -1.40 -18.69
N PHE A 88 -6.62 -1.89 -19.43
CA PHE A 88 -5.92 -3.12 -19.13
C PHE A 88 -4.95 -2.94 -17.98
N LYS A 89 -5.13 -3.74 -16.93
CA LYS A 89 -4.23 -3.83 -15.79
C LYS A 89 -3.49 -5.16 -15.86
N LEU A 90 -2.20 -5.10 -16.17
CA LEU A 90 -1.32 -6.26 -16.18
C LEU A 90 -0.74 -6.42 -14.78
N ARG A 91 -1.03 -7.54 -14.13
CA ARG A 91 -0.56 -7.83 -12.78
C ARG A 91 0.46 -8.93 -12.79
N GLY A 92 1.60 -8.67 -12.19
CA GLY A 92 2.61 -9.66 -11.86
C GLY A 92 2.62 -9.96 -10.36
N GLY A 93 3.23 -11.04 -10.00
CA GLY A 93 3.43 -11.46 -8.62
C GLY A 93 4.63 -12.38 -8.55
N MET A 94 4.87 -13.00 -7.39
CA MET A 94 6.06 -13.84 -7.18
C MET A 94 6.21 -14.97 -8.21
N GLY A 95 5.14 -15.64 -8.59
CA GLY A 95 5.17 -16.68 -9.62
C GLY A 95 5.56 -16.18 -11.02
N LEU A 96 5.58 -14.87 -11.24
CA LEU A 96 5.94 -14.24 -12.50
C LEU A 96 7.28 -13.47 -12.45
N LEU A 97 8.06 -13.65 -11.41
CA LEU A 97 9.37 -12.99 -11.26
C LEU A 97 10.44 -13.53 -12.21
N GLY A 98 10.25 -14.72 -12.76
CA GLY A 98 11.15 -15.27 -13.78
C GLY A 98 11.20 -14.39 -15.03
N VAL A 99 12.30 -14.51 -15.77
CA VAL A 99 12.56 -13.76 -16.99
C VAL A 99 11.36 -13.81 -17.95
N THR A 100 10.80 -14.98 -18.22
CA THR A 100 9.68 -15.18 -19.12
C THR A 100 8.42 -14.43 -18.68
N GLY A 101 8.06 -14.52 -17.39
CA GLY A 101 6.86 -13.85 -16.86
C GLY A 101 7.00 -12.33 -16.86
N LYS A 102 8.12 -11.83 -16.36
CA LYS A 102 8.35 -10.38 -16.23
C LYS A 102 8.50 -9.69 -17.58
N TYR A 103 9.35 -10.23 -18.45
CA TYR A 103 9.51 -9.68 -19.81
C TYR A 103 8.27 -9.91 -20.66
N GLY A 104 7.54 -11.01 -20.48
CA GLY A 104 6.24 -11.23 -21.14
C GLY A 104 5.23 -10.16 -20.79
N MET A 105 5.15 -9.73 -19.53
CA MET A 105 4.27 -8.65 -19.10
C MET A 105 4.66 -7.30 -19.73
N TYR A 106 5.95 -6.95 -19.77
CA TYR A 106 6.42 -5.73 -20.43
C TYR A 106 6.19 -5.77 -21.94
N ARG A 107 6.48 -6.90 -22.57
CA ARG A 107 6.20 -7.08 -24.02
C ARG A 107 4.72 -6.90 -24.32
N MET A 108 3.84 -7.48 -23.48
CA MET A 108 2.40 -7.30 -23.62
C MET A 108 1.98 -5.85 -23.48
N SER A 109 2.51 -5.13 -22.48
CA SER A 109 2.24 -3.69 -22.30
C SER A 109 2.68 -2.86 -23.52
N ASN A 110 3.85 -3.15 -24.08
CA ASN A 110 4.34 -2.49 -25.29
C ASN A 110 3.46 -2.82 -26.51
N THR A 111 3.00 -4.06 -26.63
CA THR A 111 2.05 -4.46 -27.70
C THR A 111 0.73 -3.71 -27.56
N LEU A 112 0.24 -3.48 -26.33
CA LEU A 112 -0.95 -2.65 -26.10
C LEU A 112 -0.71 -1.18 -26.48
N ALA A 113 0.51 -0.64 -26.32
CA ALA A 113 0.84 0.69 -26.80
C ALA A 113 0.80 0.77 -28.34
N LEU A 114 1.31 -0.24 -29.03
CA LEU A 114 1.19 -0.33 -30.50
C LEU A 114 -0.28 -0.44 -30.94
N LEU A 115 -1.09 -1.21 -30.24
CA LEU A 115 -2.52 -1.30 -30.50
C LEU A 115 -3.21 0.05 -30.31
N ASP A 116 -2.85 0.79 -29.27
CA ASP A 116 -3.39 2.13 -29.01
C ASP A 116 -3.04 3.11 -30.13
N LEU A 117 -1.77 3.11 -30.58
CA LEU A 117 -1.34 3.92 -31.70
C LEU A 117 -2.19 3.64 -32.95
N TYR A 118 -2.47 2.38 -33.24
CA TYR A 118 -3.29 1.96 -34.36
C TYR A 118 -4.76 2.34 -34.19
N THR A 119 -5.35 2.14 -32.99
CA THR A 119 -6.79 2.38 -32.76
C THR A 119 -7.15 3.85 -32.67
N ARG A 120 -6.25 4.70 -32.15
CA ARG A 120 -6.46 6.15 -32.07
C ARG A 120 -5.80 6.94 -33.21
N GLY A 121 -4.89 6.35 -33.96
CA GLY A 121 -4.16 7.04 -35.05
C GLY A 121 -3.24 8.16 -34.52
N VAL A 122 -2.73 8.03 -33.30
CA VAL A 122 -1.85 9.03 -32.66
C VAL A 122 -0.39 8.80 -33.04
N LYS A 123 0.48 9.76 -32.73
CA LYS A 123 1.92 9.60 -32.86
C LYS A 123 2.48 8.61 -31.85
N PRO A 124 3.64 7.99 -32.10
CA PRO A 124 4.26 7.03 -31.18
C PRO A 124 4.44 7.56 -29.75
N GLU A 125 4.84 8.81 -29.61
CA GLU A 125 5.05 9.49 -28.32
C GLU A 125 3.74 9.66 -27.50
N ASP A 126 2.60 9.70 -28.18
CA ASP A 126 1.27 9.87 -27.56
C ASP A 126 0.56 8.54 -27.30
N SER A 127 1.13 7.41 -27.72
CA SER A 127 0.51 6.10 -27.50
C SER A 127 0.55 5.68 -26.03
N LYS A 128 -0.51 5.01 -25.58
CA LYS A 128 -0.69 4.58 -24.20
C LYS A 128 -0.83 3.06 -24.13
N GLY A 129 0.09 2.40 -23.45
CA GLY A 129 0.02 0.97 -23.17
C GLY A 129 -0.86 0.62 -21.98
N GLY A 130 -0.98 -0.66 -21.71
CA GLY A 130 -1.60 -1.16 -20.47
C GLY A 130 -0.83 -0.69 -19.23
N ARG A 131 -1.53 -0.66 -18.07
CA ARG A 131 -0.89 -0.36 -16.80
C ARG A 131 -0.25 -1.63 -16.24
N ASN A 132 1.04 -1.57 -16.01
CA ASN A 132 1.75 -2.64 -15.30
C ASN A 132 1.64 -2.42 -13.81
N TRP A 133 1.21 -3.45 -13.10
CA TRP A 133 1.11 -3.45 -11.65
C TRP A 133 1.72 -4.73 -11.11
N SER A 134 2.72 -4.61 -10.29
CA SER A 134 3.24 -5.75 -9.55
C SER A 134 2.53 -5.85 -8.20
N ASN A 135 1.89 -6.98 -7.91
CA ASN A 135 1.38 -7.24 -6.56
C ASN A 135 2.52 -7.30 -5.54
N TYR A 136 3.74 -7.45 -6.00
CA TYR A 136 4.94 -7.48 -5.17
C TYR A 136 5.18 -6.16 -4.42
N THR A 137 4.72 -5.03 -4.96
CA THR A 137 4.78 -3.73 -4.26
C THR A 137 3.96 -3.69 -2.97
N TRP A 138 3.02 -4.61 -2.80
CA TRP A 138 2.21 -4.73 -1.59
C TRP A 138 2.78 -5.74 -0.59
N HIS A 139 3.82 -6.47 -0.95
CA HIS A 139 4.56 -7.36 -0.07
C HIS A 139 5.59 -6.56 0.73
N GLY A 140 6.10 -7.13 1.82
CA GLY A 140 6.93 -6.47 2.78
C GLY A 140 8.24 -5.88 2.25
N ASP A 141 8.74 -6.34 1.13
CA ASP A 141 10.04 -5.97 0.57
C ASP A 141 10.02 -4.82 -0.45
N GLN A 142 8.83 -4.24 -0.72
CA GLN A 142 8.71 -3.06 -1.60
C GLN A 142 7.70 -2.06 -1.03
N ALA A 143 7.84 -0.79 -1.43
CA ALA A 143 6.85 0.23 -1.08
C ALA A 143 5.45 -0.15 -1.64
N PRO A 144 4.37 0.01 -0.88
CA PRO A 144 4.25 0.67 0.41
C PRO A 144 4.48 -0.21 1.64
N GLY A 145 4.94 -1.45 1.50
CA GLY A 145 5.16 -2.36 2.62
C GLY A 145 6.26 -1.92 3.60
N THR A 146 7.30 -2.75 3.78
CA THR A 146 8.40 -2.50 4.72
C THR A 146 9.00 -1.09 4.61
N PRO A 147 9.21 -0.49 3.41
CA PRO A 147 9.77 0.87 3.32
C PRO A 147 8.95 1.96 4.02
N PHE A 148 7.63 1.84 4.08
CA PHE A 148 6.80 2.79 4.82
C PHE A 148 6.92 2.64 6.33
N VAL A 149 7.24 1.44 6.82
CA VAL A 149 7.36 1.16 8.25
C VAL A 149 8.78 1.43 8.74
N THR A 150 9.79 0.98 7.98
CA THR A 150 11.20 0.99 8.43
C THR A 150 12.06 2.00 7.70
N GLY A 151 11.58 2.60 6.61
CA GLY A 151 12.36 3.48 5.74
C GLY A 151 13.31 2.75 4.79
N LEU A 152 13.37 1.41 4.84
CA LEU A 152 14.27 0.59 4.04
C LEU A 152 13.48 -0.39 3.17
N GLN A 153 13.96 -0.62 1.96
CA GLN A 153 13.33 -1.56 1.03
C GLN A 153 13.49 -3.02 1.48
N ASN A 154 14.61 -3.34 2.10
CA ASN A 154 14.89 -4.62 2.72
C ASN A 154 15.30 -4.34 4.16
N ALA A 155 14.44 -4.69 5.10
CA ALA A 155 14.70 -4.50 6.51
C ALA A 155 14.92 -5.83 7.22
N ASP A 156 15.08 -6.88 6.46
CA ASP A 156 15.17 -8.22 7.01
C ASP A 156 16.55 -8.45 7.60
N CYS A 157 16.56 -9.01 8.79
CA CYS A 157 17.75 -9.65 9.32
C CYS A 157 17.97 -10.97 8.59
N ASP A 158 19.21 -11.48 8.65
CA ASP A 158 19.52 -12.83 8.17
C ASP A 158 18.72 -13.84 9.01
N PHE A 159 18.04 -14.79 8.38
CA PHE A 159 17.33 -15.86 9.08
C PHE A 159 18.23 -16.68 10.01
N ASN A 160 19.51 -16.76 9.70
CA ASN A 160 20.50 -17.34 10.57
C ASN A 160 20.52 -16.70 11.99
N ASP A 161 20.20 -15.42 12.11
CA ASP A 161 20.14 -14.74 13.40
C ASP A 161 18.91 -15.14 14.24
N MET A 162 17.91 -15.78 13.66
CA MET A 162 16.74 -16.30 14.38
C MET A 162 17.14 -17.21 15.52
N ARG A 163 18.21 -17.99 15.38
CA ARG A 163 18.74 -18.88 16.44
C ARG A 163 19.10 -18.14 17.73
N ASN A 164 19.35 -16.83 17.65
CA ASN A 164 19.68 -15.97 18.80
C ASN A 164 18.46 -15.26 19.39
N ALA A 165 17.29 -15.38 18.76
CA ALA A 165 16.08 -14.75 19.24
C ALA A 165 15.58 -15.42 20.53
N LYS A 166 15.05 -14.61 21.44
CA LYS A 166 14.42 -15.09 22.67
C LYS A 166 12.92 -15.31 22.52
N LEU A 167 12.32 -14.64 21.52
CA LEU A 167 10.91 -14.72 21.18
C LEU A 167 10.76 -14.66 19.66
N HIS A 168 10.00 -15.59 19.12
CA HIS A 168 9.55 -15.59 17.73
C HIS A 168 8.03 -15.43 17.69
N ILE A 169 7.55 -14.44 16.94
CA ILE A 169 6.13 -14.25 16.69
C ILE A 169 5.86 -14.50 15.20
N GLY A 170 5.29 -15.66 14.90
CA GLY A 170 4.91 -16.02 13.54
C GLY A 170 3.47 -15.62 13.23
N VAL A 171 3.29 -14.73 12.25
CA VAL A 171 1.95 -14.23 11.87
C VAL A 171 1.62 -14.70 10.47
N GLY A 172 0.64 -15.57 10.32
CA GLY A 172 0.20 -16.11 9.04
C GLY A 172 1.32 -16.84 8.27
N LYS A 173 2.40 -17.22 8.94
CA LYS A 173 3.60 -17.78 8.32
C LYS A 173 3.83 -19.22 8.73
N ASN A 174 3.72 -20.12 7.79
CA ASN A 174 4.11 -21.52 7.97
C ASN A 174 5.61 -21.68 7.58
N LEU A 175 6.49 -21.25 8.47
CA LEU A 175 7.94 -21.21 8.24
C LEU A 175 8.51 -22.58 7.89
N VAL A 176 8.08 -23.62 8.58
CA VAL A 176 8.64 -24.97 8.44
C VAL A 176 8.38 -25.57 7.06
N GLU A 177 7.24 -25.29 6.46
CA GLU A 177 6.91 -25.78 5.11
C GLU A 177 7.27 -24.82 4.00
N ASN A 178 7.16 -23.50 4.25
CA ASN A 178 7.40 -22.46 3.23
C ASN A 178 8.86 -22.05 3.09
N LYS A 179 9.67 -22.27 4.13
CA LYS A 179 11.09 -21.90 4.21
C LYS A 179 11.90 -23.06 4.78
N MET A 180 11.76 -24.23 4.18
CA MET A 180 12.42 -25.46 4.67
C MET A 180 13.92 -25.32 4.87
N SER A 181 14.60 -24.56 4.01
CA SER A 181 16.04 -24.29 4.14
C SER A 181 16.41 -23.53 5.40
N ASP A 182 15.48 -22.73 5.94
CA ASP A 182 15.71 -21.87 7.10
C ASP A 182 15.05 -22.42 8.37
N ALA A 183 14.27 -23.49 8.25
CA ALA A 183 13.53 -24.07 9.37
C ALA A 183 14.42 -24.58 10.52
N HIS A 184 15.65 -24.96 10.23
CA HIS A 184 16.59 -25.40 11.26
C HIS A 184 16.96 -24.28 12.24
N PHE A 185 17.03 -23.01 11.80
CA PHE A 185 17.29 -21.88 12.71
C PHE A 185 16.15 -21.68 13.71
N PHE A 186 14.93 -21.96 13.29
CA PHE A 186 13.75 -21.97 14.17
C PHE A 186 13.85 -23.07 15.24
N ILE A 187 14.29 -24.27 14.83
CA ILE A 187 14.51 -25.37 15.78
C ILE A 187 15.65 -25.05 16.74
N GLU A 188 16.77 -24.55 16.25
CA GLU A 188 17.91 -24.14 17.10
C GLU A 188 17.51 -23.07 18.13
N MET A 189 16.65 -22.13 17.76
CA MET A 189 16.09 -21.15 18.71
C MET A 189 15.31 -21.83 19.83
N MET A 190 14.42 -22.78 19.48
CA MET A 190 13.66 -23.54 20.47
C MET A 190 14.56 -24.32 21.42
N GLU A 191 15.56 -25.01 20.89
CA GLU A 191 16.53 -25.78 21.68
C GLU A 191 17.32 -24.90 22.68
N ARG A 192 17.50 -23.63 22.33
CA ARG A 192 18.12 -22.62 23.21
C ARG A 192 17.14 -21.98 24.20
N GLY A 193 15.88 -22.45 24.25
CA GLY A 193 14.86 -21.95 25.17
C GLY A 193 14.11 -20.70 24.67
N GLY A 194 14.24 -20.34 23.41
CA GLY A 194 13.44 -19.30 22.78
C GLY A 194 11.95 -19.64 22.78
N LYS A 195 11.10 -18.64 22.97
CA LYS A 195 9.64 -18.76 23.02
C LYS A 195 9.01 -18.53 21.68
N ILE A 196 7.90 -19.22 21.42
CA ILE A 196 7.18 -19.14 20.15
C ILE A 196 5.73 -18.77 20.38
N VAL A 197 5.30 -17.70 19.70
CA VAL A 197 3.90 -17.33 19.52
C VAL A 197 3.56 -17.52 18.06
N THR A 198 2.50 -18.25 17.76
CA THR A 198 2.00 -18.42 16.40
C THR A 198 0.58 -17.89 16.30
N ILE A 199 0.39 -16.88 15.45
CA ILE A 199 -0.91 -16.25 15.17
C ILE A 199 -1.35 -16.70 13.79
N THR A 200 -2.26 -17.64 13.71
CA THR A 200 -2.71 -18.23 12.44
C THR A 200 -4.04 -18.95 12.62
N PRO A 201 -4.97 -18.91 11.63
CA PRO A 201 -6.20 -19.67 11.68
C PRO A 201 -5.99 -21.18 11.56
N GLU A 202 -4.83 -21.60 11.04
CA GLU A 202 -4.50 -23.00 10.79
C GLU A 202 -3.54 -23.53 11.87
N TYR A 203 -3.83 -24.76 12.36
CA TYR A 203 -2.90 -25.47 13.25
C TYR A 203 -1.75 -26.06 12.44
N SER A 204 -0.87 -25.18 11.98
CA SER A 204 0.28 -25.48 11.12
C SER A 204 1.45 -26.11 11.89
N PRO A 205 2.46 -26.69 11.21
CA PRO A 205 3.66 -27.21 11.89
C PRO A 205 4.32 -26.28 12.89
N PRO A 206 4.52 -24.98 12.60
CA PRO A 206 4.99 -24.06 13.65
C PRO A 206 4.03 -23.93 14.84
N ALA A 207 2.71 -23.99 14.62
CA ALA A 207 1.74 -23.92 15.69
C ALA A 207 1.83 -25.14 16.63
N THR A 208 2.18 -26.32 16.13
CA THR A 208 2.36 -27.53 16.94
C THR A 208 3.54 -27.42 17.92
N LYS A 209 4.44 -26.47 17.70
CA LYS A 209 5.64 -26.21 18.51
C LYS A 209 5.54 -24.91 19.31
N ALA A 210 4.46 -24.16 19.14
CA ALA A 210 4.30 -22.86 19.79
C ALA A 210 4.04 -23.00 21.28
N ASP A 211 4.66 -22.14 22.09
CA ASP A 211 4.27 -21.94 23.49
C ASP A 211 2.86 -21.35 23.60
N TYR A 212 2.52 -20.49 22.60
CA TYR A 212 1.18 -19.91 22.47
C TYR A 212 0.73 -19.94 21.01
N TRP A 213 -0.31 -20.69 20.74
CA TRP A 213 -1.03 -20.61 19.48
C TRP A 213 -2.27 -19.75 19.66
N MET A 214 -2.36 -18.68 18.88
CA MET A 214 -3.51 -17.79 18.83
C MET A 214 -4.25 -18.02 17.53
N PRO A 215 -5.32 -18.83 17.52
CA PRO A 215 -6.14 -18.97 16.32
C PRO A 215 -6.83 -17.64 16.05
N CYS A 216 -6.70 -17.13 14.84
CA CYS A 216 -7.36 -15.90 14.45
C CYS A 216 -8.34 -16.14 13.29
N ARG A 217 -9.39 -15.33 13.23
CA ARG A 217 -10.35 -15.39 12.12
C ARG A 217 -9.67 -15.01 10.80
N PRO A 218 -9.80 -15.82 9.73
CA PRO A 218 -9.24 -15.48 8.43
C PRO A 218 -9.73 -14.12 7.91
N GLY A 219 -8.78 -13.28 7.50
CA GLY A 219 -9.05 -12.00 6.87
C GLY A 219 -8.69 -10.79 7.72
N LEU A 220 -9.29 -10.60 8.88
CA LEU A 220 -9.08 -9.42 9.73
C LEU A 220 -8.64 -9.72 11.17
N GLY A 221 -8.62 -10.98 11.58
CA GLY A 221 -8.34 -11.36 12.95
C GLY A 221 -6.95 -10.92 13.43
N ASP A 222 -5.93 -11.10 12.63
CA ASP A 222 -4.56 -10.65 12.92
C ASP A 222 -4.46 -9.13 13.05
N THR A 223 -5.15 -8.38 12.20
CA THR A 223 -5.22 -6.91 12.31
C THR A 223 -5.83 -6.48 13.64
N ALA A 224 -6.94 -7.08 14.07
CA ALA A 224 -7.58 -6.78 15.33
C ALA A 224 -6.66 -7.08 16.52
N ILE A 225 -5.97 -8.22 16.51
CA ILE A 225 -4.99 -8.61 17.54
C ILE A 225 -3.88 -7.53 17.67
N PHE A 226 -3.31 -7.07 16.54
CA PHE A 226 -2.26 -6.05 16.56
C PHE A 226 -2.75 -4.68 17.04
N LEU A 227 -3.97 -4.28 16.68
CA LEU A 227 -4.57 -3.04 17.21
C LEU A 227 -4.78 -3.14 18.73
N GLY A 228 -5.27 -4.28 19.22
CA GLY A 228 -5.40 -4.52 20.67
C GLY A 228 -4.06 -4.52 21.41
N ILE A 229 -3.03 -5.17 20.85
CA ILE A 229 -1.67 -5.14 21.40
C ILE A 229 -1.16 -3.70 21.47
N THR A 230 -1.32 -2.94 20.37
CA THR A 230 -0.89 -1.54 20.30
C THR A 230 -1.60 -0.69 21.36
N LYS A 231 -2.92 -0.87 21.53
CA LYS A 231 -3.68 -0.21 22.59
C LYS A 231 -3.11 -0.51 23.96
N LEU A 232 -2.85 -1.78 24.27
CA LEU A 232 -2.26 -2.19 25.56
C LEU A 232 -0.88 -1.58 25.80
N LEU A 233 -0.03 -1.53 24.77
CA LEU A 233 1.30 -0.90 24.87
C LEU A 233 1.18 0.59 25.17
N MET A 234 0.26 1.29 24.52
CA MET A 234 0.01 2.71 24.75
C MET A 234 -0.60 2.98 26.13
N ASP A 235 -1.63 2.25 26.50
CA ASP A 235 -2.34 2.44 27.77
C ASP A 235 -1.47 2.12 28.99
N ARG A 236 -0.54 1.18 28.85
CA ARG A 236 0.39 0.77 29.91
C ARG A 236 1.75 1.48 29.86
N ASN A 237 1.94 2.42 28.92
CA ASN A 237 3.22 3.11 28.67
C ASN A 237 4.40 2.15 28.46
N LEU A 238 4.16 1.04 27.74
CA LEU A 238 5.16 0.02 27.41
C LEU A 238 5.80 0.27 26.03
N TYR A 239 6.15 1.50 25.74
CA TYR A 239 6.78 1.91 24.50
C TYR A 239 8.01 2.78 24.77
N ASP A 240 8.93 2.80 23.82
CA ASP A 240 10.12 3.67 23.87
C ASP A 240 9.74 5.10 23.45
N ALA A 241 9.39 5.95 24.42
CA ALA A 241 8.99 7.32 24.13
C ALA A 241 10.06 8.16 23.40
N PRO A 242 11.36 8.06 23.73
CA PRO A 242 12.43 8.69 22.96
C PRO A 242 12.43 8.26 21.49
N PHE A 243 12.31 6.97 21.22
CA PHE A 243 12.23 6.44 19.85
C PHE A 243 10.99 6.96 19.12
N VAL A 244 9.82 6.87 19.76
CA VAL A 244 8.55 7.32 19.17
C VAL A 244 8.62 8.79 18.81
N LYS A 245 9.20 9.65 19.65
CA LYS A 245 9.36 11.08 19.39
C LYS A 245 10.34 11.38 18.26
N ALA A 246 11.41 10.58 18.15
CA ALA A 246 12.52 10.88 17.24
C ALA A 246 12.40 10.25 15.85
N PHE A 247 11.70 9.10 15.74
CA PHE A 247 11.70 8.28 14.53
C PHE A 247 10.32 7.99 13.94
N THR A 248 9.25 8.51 14.53
CA THR A 248 7.88 8.32 14.02
C THR A 248 7.21 9.65 13.73
N ASP A 249 6.07 9.59 13.03
CA ASP A 249 5.23 10.75 12.77
C ASP A 249 4.22 11.04 13.91
N PHE A 250 4.21 10.26 14.95
CA PHE A 250 3.29 10.43 16.08
C PHE A 250 3.31 11.81 16.75
N PRO A 251 4.45 12.50 16.91
CA PRO A 251 4.45 13.83 17.52
C PRO A 251 3.99 14.95 16.57
N LEU A 252 3.79 14.66 15.28
CA LEU A 252 3.37 15.67 14.32
C LEU A 252 1.93 16.12 14.57
N LEU A 253 1.69 17.42 14.38
CA LEU A 253 0.36 17.97 14.57
C LEU A 253 -0.52 17.80 13.33
N LEU A 254 -1.73 17.36 13.54
CA LEU A 254 -2.78 17.32 12.55
C LEU A 254 -3.95 18.23 12.96
N ARG A 255 -4.67 18.73 11.98
CA ARG A 255 -5.92 19.45 12.16
C ARG A 255 -7.05 18.42 12.31
N THR A 256 -7.85 18.56 13.34
CA THR A 256 -8.95 17.62 13.62
C THR A 256 -10.18 17.87 12.75
N ASP A 257 -10.31 19.07 12.19
CA ASP A 257 -11.37 19.44 11.27
C ASP A 257 -11.22 18.88 9.85
N THR A 258 -9.98 18.64 9.42
CA THR A 258 -9.66 18.17 8.06
C THR A 258 -8.91 16.86 8.01
N LEU A 259 -8.41 16.37 9.14
CA LEU A 259 -7.49 15.24 9.29
C LEU A 259 -6.22 15.38 8.44
N LYS A 260 -5.81 16.62 8.15
CA LYS A 260 -4.57 16.92 7.44
C LYS A 260 -3.50 17.41 8.43
N ARG A 261 -2.25 17.11 8.14
CA ARG A 261 -1.14 17.62 8.93
C ARG A 261 -1.15 19.16 8.90
N LEU A 262 -0.82 19.76 10.05
CA LEU A 262 -0.65 21.21 10.15
C LEU A 262 0.62 21.60 9.39
N ASN A 263 0.52 22.62 8.53
CA ASN A 263 1.64 23.08 7.74
C ASN A 263 2.32 24.28 8.45
N PRO A 264 3.66 24.31 8.56
CA PRO A 264 4.38 25.45 9.17
C PRO A 264 4.08 26.78 8.50
N ILE A 265 3.86 26.81 7.20
CA ILE A 265 3.53 28.03 6.45
C ILE A 265 2.22 28.68 6.93
N ASP A 266 1.32 27.91 7.52
CA ASP A 266 0.04 28.42 8.00
C ASP A 266 0.12 29.02 9.41
N VAL A 267 1.19 28.72 10.18
CA VAL A 267 1.24 29.03 11.62
C VAL A 267 2.52 29.68 12.09
N ILE A 268 3.59 29.63 11.30
CA ILE A 268 4.89 30.21 11.65
C ILE A 268 5.18 31.39 10.72
N PRO A 269 5.29 32.64 11.26
CA PRO A 269 5.54 33.82 10.45
C PRO A 269 6.84 33.71 9.67
N ASN A 270 6.82 34.11 8.39
CA ASN A 270 7.98 34.12 7.49
C ASN A 270 8.66 32.76 7.30
N TYR A 271 7.96 31.67 7.58
CA TYR A 271 8.50 30.34 7.38
C TYR A 271 8.83 30.09 5.91
N LYS A 272 10.04 29.57 5.67
CA LYS A 272 10.48 29.14 4.34
C LYS A 272 10.93 27.67 4.46
N PRO A 273 10.35 26.75 3.68
CA PRO A 273 10.82 25.38 3.64
C PRO A 273 12.30 25.32 3.25
N SER A 274 13.08 24.55 3.99
CA SER A 274 14.49 24.32 3.67
C SER A 274 14.91 22.92 4.08
N LEU A 275 15.52 22.19 3.15
CA LEU A 275 16.20 20.94 3.46
C LEU A 275 17.63 21.20 3.95
N ALA A 276 18.06 20.37 4.88
CA ALA A 276 19.48 20.31 5.19
C ALA A 276 20.24 19.77 3.96
N LYS A 277 21.16 20.56 3.41
CA LYS A 277 21.92 20.18 2.19
C LYS A 277 22.78 18.94 2.36
N ASP A 278 23.10 18.57 3.59
CA ASP A 278 23.77 17.33 3.99
C ASP A 278 22.77 16.24 4.43
N GLY A 279 21.48 16.50 4.32
CA GLY A 279 20.41 15.58 4.69
C GLY A 279 20.16 14.49 3.65
N PRO A 280 19.62 13.33 4.07
CA PRO A 280 19.34 12.20 3.18
C PRO A 280 18.44 12.55 1.99
N SER A 281 17.44 13.39 2.20
CA SER A 281 16.52 13.79 1.12
C SER A 281 17.23 14.62 0.04
N TYR A 282 18.18 15.45 0.43
CA TYR A 282 18.92 16.29 -0.51
C TYR A 282 20.04 15.53 -1.21
N THR A 283 20.85 14.81 -0.44
CA THR A 283 22.10 14.17 -0.95
C THR A 283 21.81 12.87 -1.71
N VAL A 284 20.83 12.10 -1.26
CA VAL A 284 20.52 10.77 -1.85
C VAL A 284 19.45 10.85 -2.93
N GLN A 285 18.42 11.67 -2.72
CA GLN A 285 17.30 11.76 -3.64
C GLN A 285 17.46 12.87 -4.69
N GLY A 286 18.45 13.75 -4.54
CA GLY A 286 18.70 14.83 -5.50
C GLY A 286 17.54 15.83 -5.63
N ILE A 287 16.76 16.02 -4.55
CA ILE A 287 15.63 16.96 -4.54
C ILE A 287 16.17 18.38 -4.60
N THR A 288 15.72 19.18 -5.58
CA THR A 288 16.06 20.60 -5.69
C THR A 288 15.23 21.44 -4.72
N ASP A 289 15.71 22.67 -4.40
CA ASP A 289 14.98 23.61 -3.54
C ASP A 289 13.58 23.93 -4.10
N GLU A 290 13.43 24.02 -5.43
CA GLU A 290 12.14 24.24 -6.09
C GLU A 290 11.18 23.07 -5.93
N GLN A 291 11.69 21.85 -6.05
CA GLN A 291 10.91 20.64 -5.82
C GLN A 291 10.51 20.54 -4.35
N TYR A 292 11.44 20.89 -3.46
CA TYR A 292 11.21 20.85 -2.02
C TYR A 292 10.19 21.90 -1.56
N ALA A 293 10.18 23.08 -2.15
CA ALA A 293 9.19 24.11 -1.84
C ALA A 293 7.73 23.66 -2.06
N LYS A 294 7.53 22.63 -2.90
CA LYS A 294 6.22 22.00 -3.12
C LYS A 294 5.88 20.91 -2.09
N LEU A 295 6.86 20.43 -1.34
CA LEU A 295 6.64 19.49 -0.27
C LEU A 295 6.24 20.27 0.99
N GLN A 296 5.41 19.63 1.82
CA GLN A 296 5.01 20.19 3.10
C GLN A 296 5.97 19.73 4.19
N ASP A 297 6.43 20.65 5.00
CA ASP A 297 7.12 20.38 6.25
C ASP A 297 6.10 20.06 7.36
N TYR A 298 6.60 19.85 8.56
CA TYR A 298 5.83 19.37 9.70
C TYR A 298 5.83 20.40 10.84
N VAL A 299 4.80 20.34 11.67
CA VAL A 299 4.72 21.11 12.92
C VAL A 299 4.65 20.14 14.09
N VAL A 300 5.43 20.42 15.12
CA VAL A 300 5.35 19.79 16.43
C VAL A 300 5.12 20.83 17.51
N TYR A 301 4.57 20.43 18.63
CA TYR A 301 4.55 21.23 19.84
C TYR A 301 5.77 20.87 20.70
N ASP A 302 6.60 21.85 21.00
CA ASP A 302 7.79 21.63 21.81
C ASP A 302 7.42 21.73 23.30
N ALA A 303 7.60 20.62 24.01
CA ALA A 303 7.29 20.53 25.43
C ALA A 303 8.14 21.47 26.31
N LYS A 304 9.36 21.81 25.88
CA LYS A 304 10.28 22.69 26.62
C LYS A 304 9.90 24.15 26.49
N THR A 305 9.68 24.61 25.27
CA THR A 305 9.42 26.05 24.99
C THR A 305 7.93 26.37 24.97
N LYS A 306 7.04 25.35 25.07
CA LYS A 306 5.59 25.50 24.99
C LYS A 306 5.14 26.25 23.75
N SER A 307 5.76 25.94 22.61
CA SER A 307 5.49 26.63 21.34
C SER A 307 5.54 25.67 20.14
N MET A 308 4.93 26.11 19.05
CA MET A 308 4.99 25.40 17.78
C MET A 308 6.39 25.52 17.16
N LYS A 309 6.90 24.42 16.66
CA LYS A 309 8.18 24.34 15.96
C LYS A 309 7.98 23.64 14.62
N ALA A 310 8.68 24.13 13.60
CA ALA A 310 8.74 23.45 12.31
C ALA A 310 9.83 22.38 12.33
N LEU A 311 9.53 21.26 11.70
CA LEU A 311 10.49 20.20 11.41
C LEU A 311 10.48 19.91 9.92
N THR A 312 11.67 19.81 9.34
CA THR A 312 11.84 19.30 7.98
C THR A 312 11.83 17.77 7.99
N ARG A 313 11.69 17.17 6.81
CA ARG A 313 11.67 15.69 6.65
C ARG A 313 12.96 15.02 7.14
N ASP A 314 14.07 15.73 7.13
CA ASP A 314 15.38 15.19 7.51
C ASP A 314 15.69 15.33 9.02
N ILE A 315 14.83 16.04 9.77
CA ILE A 315 15.03 16.24 11.20
C ILE A 315 14.41 15.06 11.97
N VAL A 316 15.15 13.97 12.00
CA VAL A 316 14.79 12.72 12.71
C VAL A 316 16.00 12.22 13.50
N GLY A 317 15.76 11.42 14.53
CA GLY A 317 16.80 10.79 15.34
C GLY A 317 17.80 11.80 15.92
N THR A 318 19.09 11.61 15.65
CA THR A 318 20.16 12.47 16.14
C THR A 318 20.05 13.91 15.66
N ARG A 319 19.50 14.14 14.47
CA ARG A 319 19.24 15.50 13.95
C ARG A 319 18.17 16.20 14.76
N LEU A 320 17.11 15.50 15.16
CA LEU A 320 16.10 16.05 16.07
C LEU A 320 16.72 16.41 17.42
N ALA A 321 17.51 15.52 17.99
CA ALA A 321 18.23 15.77 19.24
C ALA A 321 19.12 17.02 19.17
N ALA A 322 19.81 17.24 18.05
CA ALA A 322 20.66 18.41 17.82
C ALA A 322 19.87 19.74 17.79
N THR A 323 18.58 19.73 17.46
CA THR A 323 17.74 20.94 17.50
C THR A 323 17.39 21.38 18.92
N GLY A 324 17.51 20.50 19.90
CA GLY A 324 17.06 20.71 21.28
C GLY A 324 15.53 20.69 21.47
N ILE A 325 14.75 20.49 20.41
CA ILE A 325 13.29 20.37 20.44
C ILE A 325 12.92 19.05 21.14
N ASP A 326 11.94 19.08 22.03
CA ASP A 326 11.35 17.94 22.68
C ASP A 326 9.86 17.84 22.28
N PRO A 327 9.52 17.10 21.23
CA PRO A 327 8.13 17.00 20.76
C PRO A 327 7.23 16.41 21.85
N ASP A 328 6.09 17.03 22.08
CA ASP A 328 5.07 16.55 22.99
C ASP A 328 4.14 15.57 22.28
N LEU A 329 4.01 14.34 22.76
CA LEU A 329 3.09 13.35 22.21
C LEU A 329 1.63 13.59 22.60
N GLU A 330 1.42 14.23 23.75
CA GLU A 330 0.09 14.35 24.34
C GLU A 330 -0.63 15.67 23.99
N TYR A 331 -0.01 16.53 23.17
CA TYR A 331 -0.55 17.84 22.88
C TYR A 331 -1.90 17.76 22.12
N THR A 332 -2.87 18.49 22.66
CA THR A 332 -4.16 18.80 22.02
C THR A 332 -4.50 20.25 22.32
N GLY A 333 -4.97 20.99 21.34
CA GLY A 333 -5.29 22.41 21.52
C GLY A 333 -5.87 23.06 20.29
N THR A 334 -5.85 24.39 20.30
CA THR A 334 -6.29 25.23 19.20
C THR A 334 -5.15 26.15 18.80
N VAL A 335 -4.94 26.32 17.51
CA VAL A 335 -3.90 27.18 16.94
C VAL A 335 -4.55 28.25 16.08
N THR A 336 -4.10 29.49 16.23
CA THR A 336 -4.48 30.56 15.33
C THR A 336 -3.54 30.57 14.13
N THR A 337 -4.09 30.40 12.95
CA THR A 337 -3.34 30.47 11.68
C THR A 337 -2.99 31.92 11.32
N LEU A 338 -2.04 32.13 10.43
CA LEU A 338 -1.60 33.47 10.02
C LEU A 338 -2.70 34.29 9.33
N ASP A 339 -3.71 33.62 8.77
CA ASP A 339 -4.93 34.27 8.23
C ASP A 339 -6.01 34.55 9.30
N GLY A 340 -5.68 34.36 10.58
CA GLY A 340 -6.52 34.67 11.72
C GLY A 340 -7.57 33.61 12.07
N LYS A 341 -7.58 32.45 11.41
CA LYS A 341 -8.53 31.37 11.72
C LYS A 341 -8.06 30.57 12.92
N SER A 342 -9.00 30.20 13.76
CA SER A 342 -8.78 29.28 14.88
C SER A 342 -9.03 27.85 14.41
N VAL A 343 -8.01 26.99 14.45
CA VAL A 343 -8.10 25.60 14.01
C VAL A 343 -7.78 24.63 15.14
N PRO A 344 -8.60 23.62 15.36
CA PRO A 344 -8.33 22.60 16.37
C PRO A 344 -7.24 21.63 15.87
N VAL A 345 -6.30 21.32 16.75
CA VAL A 345 -5.16 20.44 16.42
C VAL A 345 -4.91 19.44 17.54
N MET A 346 -4.38 18.29 17.17
CA MET A 346 -3.82 17.30 18.09
C MET A 346 -2.61 16.62 17.44
N THR A 347 -1.82 15.91 18.23
CA THR A 347 -0.79 15.05 17.68
C THR A 347 -1.40 13.82 16.97
N ILE A 348 -0.66 13.25 16.03
CA ILE A 348 -1.06 11.97 15.41
C ILE A 348 -1.16 10.88 16.49
N TRP A 349 -0.32 10.93 17.52
CA TRP A 349 -0.39 10.05 18.69
C TRP A 349 -1.77 10.08 19.35
N GLN A 350 -2.29 11.27 19.65
CA GLN A 350 -3.60 11.43 20.25
C GLN A 350 -4.74 10.96 19.34
N ALA A 351 -4.64 11.28 18.05
CA ALA A 351 -5.62 10.81 17.07
C ALA A 351 -5.64 9.27 16.98
N TYR A 352 -4.46 8.65 16.98
CA TYR A 352 -4.33 7.20 16.94
C TYR A 352 -4.82 6.57 18.25
N ARG A 353 -4.50 7.15 19.40
CA ARG A 353 -5.01 6.71 20.68
C ARG A 353 -6.53 6.77 20.77
N GLN A 354 -7.16 7.81 20.20
CA GLN A 354 -8.61 7.89 20.09
C GLN A 354 -9.18 6.77 19.21
N HIS A 355 -8.57 6.53 18.05
CA HIS A 355 -8.95 5.43 17.17
C HIS A 355 -8.88 4.06 17.87
N LEU A 356 -7.86 3.83 18.67
CA LEU A 356 -7.67 2.57 19.41
C LEU A 356 -8.69 2.35 20.54
N GLN A 357 -9.51 3.34 20.91
CA GLN A 357 -10.54 3.13 21.93
C GLN A 357 -11.59 2.09 21.53
N ASP A 358 -11.81 1.90 20.25
CA ASP A 358 -12.73 0.90 19.71
C ASP A 358 -12.17 -0.54 19.74
N TYR A 359 -10.93 -0.73 20.20
CA TYR A 359 -10.22 -2.01 20.18
C TYR A 359 -9.80 -2.46 21.56
N ASP A 360 -10.77 -2.53 22.49
CA ASP A 360 -10.54 -3.17 23.77
C ASP A 360 -10.40 -4.70 23.65
N LEU A 361 -10.00 -5.36 24.73
CA LEU A 361 -9.71 -6.79 24.69
C LEU A 361 -10.93 -7.64 24.33
N ASP A 362 -12.11 -7.26 24.76
CA ASP A 362 -13.35 -8.00 24.49
C ASP A 362 -13.74 -7.84 23.02
N THR A 363 -13.69 -6.62 22.50
CA THR A 363 -13.92 -6.33 21.07
C THR A 363 -12.89 -7.07 20.20
N VAL A 364 -11.61 -7.04 20.55
CA VAL A 364 -10.57 -7.76 19.80
C VAL A 364 -10.80 -9.26 19.85
N ALA A 365 -11.20 -9.83 20.97
CA ALA A 365 -11.51 -11.24 21.10
C ALA A 365 -12.73 -11.65 20.23
N GLU A 366 -13.73 -10.78 20.11
CA GLU A 366 -14.87 -11.02 19.24
C GLU A 366 -14.51 -10.93 17.75
N MET A 367 -13.63 -10.01 17.38
CA MET A 367 -13.20 -9.79 16.00
C MET A 367 -12.20 -10.83 15.51
N SER A 368 -11.35 -11.31 16.40
CA SER A 368 -10.26 -12.23 16.06
C SER A 368 -10.70 -13.71 16.16
#